data_a5987afb8faf4539af11f4d20b701e4f
#
_entry.id   a5987afb8faf4539af11f4d20b701e4f
#
_cell.length_a   1.000
_cell.length_b   1.000
_cell.length_c   1.000
_cell.angle_alpha   90.00
_cell.angle_beta   90.00
_cell.angle_gamma   90.00
#
_symmetry.space_group_name_H-M   'P 1'
#
loop_
_entity.id
_entity.type
_entity.pdbx_description
1 polymer ?
#
loop_
_entity_poly.entity_id
_entity_poly.type
_entity_poly.pdbx_seq_one_letter_code
_entity_poly.pdbx_strand_id
1 'polypeptide(L)'
;MTKTALLRRSLALSVLLLSATFAAGQKAPKLLFDGKSWWDHVKVLADDSMEGRETASLGLRKAEAYVVEQLKRAGLEPAGTDGYYQNIHFVQRQIDENNSYAFLALNGQANPVTLGDDAYFSTRVEGSGDEINATMVFAGNGLQVPESKLDELADLDLKGKVVVYLAGSPSSVPGSLAAHYGGLGQRWKRYADRGAIGMIVIPNPASMDIPWSRMSLNRAHPSMDLADPEFNEVAGLKVSLVFNPASAEELFAGSGHTFAEVAALGRDRKPLPQFDLSVSLKAREAIQKMNLESANVIAKLSGTDANLKNEYVVLSAHLDHIGIGEPVNGDNIYNGAMDDGSGAAAALDMAASLRQHPEKLKRSILFVLVTAEEKGLLGSKYFTAHPTVDAKSMVADINIDMFLPIAPLKILRVQGINDSTLGDRAAAIAKSLGV
;
A
#
# COMPACT_ATOMS: atom_id res chain seq x y z
N MET A 1 78.72 19.00 -11.32
CA MET A 1 77.30 18.72 -11.46
C MET A 1 76.93 18.78 -12.94
N THR A 2 76.78 17.60 -13.52
CA THR A 2 76.71 17.37 -14.96
C THR A 2 75.34 17.80 -15.56
N LYS A 3 75.37 18.33 -16.81
CA LYS A 3 74.24 18.81 -17.60
C LYS A 3 73.03 17.82 -17.67
N THR A 4 73.25 16.57 -17.34
CA THR A 4 72.21 15.50 -17.29
C THR A 4 71.26 15.57 -16.09
N ALA A 5 71.63 16.22 -15.03
CA ALA A 5 70.75 16.37 -13.83
C ALA A 5 69.75 17.50 -13.98
N LEU A 6 70.03 18.53 -14.80
CA LEU A 6 69.06 19.61 -15.10
C LEU A 6 67.93 19.16 -16.07
N LEU A 7 68.27 18.32 -17.04
CA LEU A 7 67.27 17.82 -18.03
C LEU A 7 66.25 16.88 -17.39
N ARG A 8 66.64 16.09 -16.37
CA ARG A 8 65.74 15.18 -15.68
C ARG A 8 64.77 15.93 -14.72
N ARG A 9 65.18 17.08 -14.18
CA ARG A 9 64.31 17.90 -13.35
C ARG A 9 63.28 18.69 -14.14
N SER A 10 63.60 19.15 -15.35
CA SER A 10 62.69 19.83 -16.26
C SER A 10 61.63 18.87 -16.85
N LEU A 11 61.99 17.61 -17.12
CA LEU A 11 61.03 16.61 -17.61
C LEU A 11 60.06 16.15 -16.54
N ALA A 12 60.51 16.05 -15.26
CA ALA A 12 59.65 15.69 -14.12
C ALA A 12 58.63 16.80 -13.80
N LEU A 13 58.99 18.06 -13.94
CA LEU A 13 58.07 19.19 -13.71
C LEU A 13 57.04 19.34 -14.84
N SER A 14 57.40 19.03 -16.09
CA SER A 14 56.50 19.08 -17.22
C SER A 14 55.46 17.92 -17.20
N VAL A 15 55.82 16.74 -16.69
CA VAL A 15 54.90 15.62 -16.53
C VAL A 15 53.94 15.85 -15.36
N LEU A 16 54.38 16.53 -14.27
CA LEU A 16 53.47 16.90 -13.17
C LEU A 16 52.47 18.01 -13.56
N LEU A 17 52.85 18.92 -14.47
CA LEU A 17 51.94 19.98 -14.96
C LEU A 17 50.95 19.43 -16.01
N LEU A 18 51.27 18.37 -16.79
CA LEU A 18 50.31 17.73 -17.68
C LEU A 18 49.31 16.82 -16.96
N SER A 19 49.68 16.24 -15.82
CA SER A 19 48.74 15.43 -15.01
C SER A 19 47.78 16.26 -14.18
N ALA A 20 48.07 17.55 -13.92
CA ALA A 20 47.20 18.46 -13.22
C ALA A 20 46.07 19.07 -14.09
N THR A 21 46.19 19.01 -15.43
CA THR A 21 45.20 19.59 -16.35
C THR A 21 44.11 18.64 -16.80
N PHE A 22 44.21 17.33 -16.46
CA PHE A 22 43.15 16.34 -16.78
C PHE A 22 42.15 16.13 -15.65
N ALA A 23 42.32 16.77 -14.49
CA ALA A 23 41.40 16.68 -13.36
C ALA A 23 40.41 17.86 -13.24
N ALA A 24 40.50 18.81 -14.20
CA ALA A 24 39.60 19.98 -14.18
C ALA A 24 38.61 19.89 -15.34
N GLY A 25 37.42 19.31 -15.09
CA GLY A 25 36.31 19.58 -15.97
C GLY A 25 35.32 18.50 -16.28
N GLN A 26 35.12 17.48 -15.45
CA GLN A 26 33.77 16.88 -15.43
C GLN A 26 32.85 17.85 -14.69
N LYS A 27 32.21 18.77 -15.44
CA LYS A 27 31.07 19.49 -14.93
C LYS A 27 30.11 18.42 -14.41
N ALA A 28 29.73 18.52 -13.10
CA ALA A 28 28.66 17.71 -12.57
C ALA A 28 27.50 17.73 -13.58
N PRO A 29 26.90 16.59 -13.88
CA PRO A 29 25.78 16.55 -14.81
C PRO A 29 24.76 17.59 -14.35
N LYS A 30 24.34 18.47 -15.27
CA LYS A 30 23.32 19.48 -14.96
C LYS A 30 22.07 18.71 -14.56
N LEU A 31 21.72 18.78 -13.28
CA LEU A 31 20.50 18.17 -12.80
C LEU A 31 19.33 18.78 -13.56
N LEU A 32 18.39 17.94 -13.97
CA LEU A 32 17.17 18.35 -14.66
C LEU A 32 16.13 18.93 -13.68
N PHE A 33 16.33 18.72 -12.39
CA PHE A 33 15.38 19.06 -11.34
C PHE A 33 15.83 20.30 -10.56
N ASP A 34 14.83 21.10 -10.17
CA ASP A 34 15.00 22.19 -9.22
C ASP A 34 14.37 21.82 -7.88
N GLY A 35 15.19 21.47 -6.89
CA GLY A 35 14.71 21.11 -5.56
C GLY A 35 13.88 22.23 -4.89
N LYS A 36 14.05 23.49 -5.29
CA LYS A 36 13.21 24.59 -4.81
C LYS A 36 11.81 24.50 -5.40
N SER A 37 11.68 24.28 -6.70
CA SER A 37 10.39 24.08 -7.38
C SER A 37 9.63 22.91 -6.80
N TRP A 38 10.31 21.77 -6.62
CA TRP A 38 9.75 20.61 -5.95
C TRP A 38 9.22 20.95 -4.54
N TRP A 39 10.02 21.62 -3.73
CA TRP A 39 9.61 22.01 -2.37
C TRP A 39 8.43 22.99 -2.36
N ASP A 40 8.35 23.90 -3.33
CA ASP A 40 7.23 24.81 -3.46
C ASP A 40 5.92 24.04 -3.74
N HIS A 41 5.95 22.93 -4.51
CA HIS A 41 4.80 22.05 -4.69
C HIS A 41 4.45 21.30 -3.39
N VAL A 42 5.45 20.75 -2.67
CA VAL A 42 5.21 20.08 -1.37
C VAL A 42 4.50 21.01 -0.40
N LYS A 43 4.96 22.25 -0.27
CA LYS A 43 4.33 23.26 0.62
C LYS A 43 2.87 23.51 0.29
N VAL A 44 2.50 23.52 -0.99
CA VAL A 44 1.10 23.69 -1.39
C VAL A 44 0.28 22.45 -1.08
N LEU A 45 0.77 21.27 -1.44
CA LEU A 45 0.05 20.03 -1.22
C LEU A 45 -0.11 19.67 0.26
N ALA A 46 0.84 20.06 1.10
CA ALA A 46 0.81 19.84 2.55
C ALA A 46 0.33 21.06 3.35
N ASP A 47 -0.25 22.07 2.71
CA ASP A 47 -0.84 23.21 3.40
C ASP A 47 -2.14 22.83 4.13
N ASP A 48 -2.42 23.44 5.27
CA ASP A 48 -3.62 23.17 6.08
C ASP A 48 -4.92 23.36 5.29
N SER A 49 -4.93 24.23 4.28
CA SER A 49 -6.09 24.42 3.40
C SER A 49 -6.44 23.20 2.56
N MET A 50 -5.52 22.26 2.42
CA MET A 50 -5.74 20.96 1.77
C MET A 50 -6.35 19.91 2.74
N GLU A 51 -6.51 20.24 4.02
CA GLU A 51 -7.21 19.42 5.02
C GLU A 51 -6.69 17.97 5.08
N GLY A 52 -5.39 17.76 4.80
CA GLY A 52 -4.75 16.46 4.78
C GLY A 52 -5.23 15.51 3.66
N ARG A 53 -5.90 16.02 2.64
CA ARG A 53 -6.23 15.35 1.37
C ARG A 53 -6.91 13.97 1.49
N GLU A 54 -7.79 13.79 2.49
CA GLU A 54 -8.51 12.50 2.60
C GLU A 54 -9.28 12.18 1.32
N THR A 55 -9.29 10.89 0.95
CA THR A 55 -10.03 10.41 -0.23
C THR A 55 -11.46 10.93 -0.25
N ALA A 56 -11.90 11.47 -1.40
CA ALA A 56 -13.21 12.08 -1.63
C ALA A 56 -13.51 13.35 -0.83
N SER A 57 -12.57 13.90 -0.07
CA SER A 57 -12.74 15.16 0.69
C SER A 57 -12.64 16.40 -0.20
N LEU A 58 -13.05 17.56 0.36
CA LEU A 58 -12.82 18.84 -0.30
C LEU A 58 -11.33 19.18 -0.40
N GLY A 59 -10.53 18.77 0.58
CA GLY A 59 -9.08 18.95 0.57
C GLY A 59 -8.43 18.24 -0.61
N LEU A 60 -8.79 16.98 -0.87
CA LEU A 60 -8.29 16.24 -2.03
C LEU A 60 -8.72 16.88 -3.35
N ARG A 61 -9.99 17.33 -3.48
CA ARG A 61 -10.44 18.01 -4.71
C ARG A 61 -9.65 19.29 -4.99
N LYS A 62 -9.26 20.06 -3.97
CA LYS A 62 -8.38 21.21 -4.11
C LYS A 62 -6.99 20.79 -4.61
N ALA A 63 -6.45 19.69 -4.07
CA ALA A 63 -5.16 19.15 -4.50
C ALA A 63 -5.21 18.62 -5.94
N GLU A 64 -6.25 17.90 -6.33
CA GLU A 64 -6.50 17.45 -7.71
C GLU A 64 -6.53 18.64 -8.68
N ALA A 65 -7.29 19.69 -8.34
CA ALA A 65 -7.39 20.90 -9.17
C ALA A 65 -6.03 21.61 -9.30
N TYR A 66 -5.27 21.71 -8.21
CA TYR A 66 -3.92 22.26 -8.23
C TYR A 66 -2.99 21.45 -9.15
N VAL A 67 -2.99 20.13 -9.01
CA VAL A 67 -2.17 19.23 -9.83
C VAL A 67 -2.52 19.38 -11.30
N VAL A 68 -3.81 19.35 -11.65
CA VAL A 68 -4.28 19.53 -13.04
C VAL A 68 -3.83 20.87 -13.60
N GLU A 69 -3.87 21.94 -12.80
CA GLU A 69 -3.39 23.26 -13.23
C GLU A 69 -1.90 23.26 -13.51
N GLN A 70 -1.07 22.61 -12.66
CA GLN A 70 0.37 22.51 -12.88
C GLN A 70 0.71 21.69 -14.13
N LEU A 71 0.02 20.55 -14.35
CA LEU A 71 0.20 19.72 -15.54
C LEU A 71 -0.18 20.48 -16.82
N LYS A 72 -1.27 21.27 -16.80
CA LYS A 72 -1.65 22.17 -17.90
C LYS A 72 -0.60 23.23 -18.15
N ARG A 73 -0.09 23.89 -17.10
CA ARG A 73 0.98 24.91 -17.22
C ARG A 73 2.25 24.32 -17.81
N ALA A 74 2.59 23.07 -17.46
CA ALA A 74 3.70 22.33 -18.04
C ALA A 74 3.43 21.89 -19.49
N GLY A 75 2.22 22.07 -20.01
CA GLY A 75 1.86 21.71 -21.39
C GLY A 75 1.67 20.23 -21.65
N LEU A 76 1.25 19.46 -20.63
CA LEU A 76 0.89 18.06 -20.78
C LEU A 76 -0.53 17.93 -21.34
N GLU A 77 -0.75 16.83 -22.05
CA GLU A 77 -2.05 16.49 -22.63
C GLU A 77 -2.90 15.74 -21.58
N PRO A 78 -4.23 15.95 -21.56
CA PRO A 78 -5.13 15.14 -20.75
C PRO A 78 -5.08 13.68 -21.19
N ALA A 79 -5.11 12.75 -20.24
CA ALA A 79 -5.07 11.31 -20.50
C ALA A 79 -5.99 10.50 -19.57
N GLY A 80 -6.89 11.14 -18.85
CA GLY A 80 -7.96 10.49 -18.08
C GLY A 80 -9.13 10.10 -18.99
N THR A 81 -10.17 9.53 -18.41
CA THR A 81 -11.43 9.21 -19.11
C THR A 81 -12.34 10.43 -19.27
N ASP A 82 -12.18 11.42 -18.39
CA ASP A 82 -12.82 12.73 -18.47
C ASP A 82 -11.75 13.82 -18.33
N GLY A 83 -11.16 14.21 -19.45
CA GLY A 83 -10.06 15.15 -19.48
C GLY A 83 -8.83 14.64 -18.73
N TYR A 84 -8.46 15.27 -17.62
CA TYR A 84 -7.38 14.82 -16.76
C TYR A 84 -7.82 13.82 -15.70
N TYR A 85 -9.13 13.60 -15.53
CA TYR A 85 -9.67 12.78 -14.45
C TYR A 85 -10.06 11.39 -14.95
N GLN A 86 -9.81 10.41 -14.10
CA GLN A 86 -10.42 9.09 -14.18
C GLN A 86 -11.27 8.94 -12.92
N ASN A 87 -12.57 9.22 -13.03
CA ASN A 87 -13.52 9.19 -11.93
C ASN A 87 -13.76 7.75 -11.48
N ILE A 88 -13.78 7.55 -10.15
CA ILE A 88 -13.90 6.26 -9.50
C ILE A 88 -14.98 6.35 -8.44
N HIS A 89 -15.90 5.39 -8.45
CA HIS A 89 -16.94 5.26 -7.44
C HIS A 89 -16.50 4.29 -6.35
N PHE A 90 -16.76 4.68 -5.11
CA PHE A 90 -16.39 3.93 -3.92
C PHE A 90 -17.61 3.69 -3.03
N VAL A 91 -17.54 2.62 -2.25
CA VAL A 91 -18.43 2.37 -1.11
C VAL A 91 -17.61 2.47 0.16
N GLN A 92 -17.85 3.50 0.95
CA GLN A 92 -17.34 3.60 2.31
C GLN A 92 -18.22 2.76 3.24
N ARG A 93 -17.57 2.06 4.19
CA ARG A 93 -18.23 1.24 5.21
C ARG A 93 -17.72 1.62 6.58
N GLN A 94 -18.64 1.74 7.52
CA GLN A 94 -18.35 1.98 8.93
C GLN A 94 -19.21 1.06 9.80
N ILE A 95 -18.62 0.52 10.86
CA ILE A 95 -19.35 -0.29 11.83
C ILE A 95 -20.31 0.60 12.62
N ASP A 96 -21.57 0.18 12.70
CA ASP A 96 -22.54 0.72 13.65
C ASP A 96 -22.41 -0.07 14.97
N GLU A 97 -21.52 0.41 15.85
CA GLU A 97 -21.24 -0.28 17.11
C GLU A 97 -22.47 -0.43 18.01
N ASN A 98 -23.43 0.50 17.94
CA ASN A 98 -24.65 0.44 18.76
C ASN A 98 -25.58 -0.71 18.35
N ASN A 99 -25.51 -1.14 17.10
CA ASN A 99 -26.30 -2.21 16.53
C ASN A 99 -25.50 -3.48 16.24
N SER A 100 -24.20 -3.50 16.62
CA SER A 100 -23.30 -4.63 16.46
C SER A 100 -23.00 -5.28 17.80
N TYR A 101 -22.91 -6.61 17.83
CA TYR A 101 -22.55 -7.36 19.02
C TYR A 101 -21.99 -8.74 18.68
N ALA A 102 -21.22 -9.31 19.62
CA ALA A 102 -20.72 -10.68 19.53
C ALA A 102 -20.83 -11.36 20.91
N PHE A 103 -21.11 -12.65 20.89
CA PHE A 103 -21.12 -13.54 22.05
C PHE A 103 -20.38 -14.83 21.70
N LEU A 104 -19.62 -15.34 22.63
CA LEU A 104 -19.04 -16.68 22.58
C LEU A 104 -19.90 -17.62 23.41
N ALA A 105 -20.40 -18.70 22.82
CA ALA A 105 -21.25 -19.65 23.49
C ALA A 105 -20.60 -21.02 23.65
N LEU A 106 -20.58 -21.55 24.86
CA LEU A 106 -20.09 -22.87 25.22
C LEU A 106 -21.07 -23.56 26.18
N ASN A 107 -21.48 -24.78 25.88
CA ASN A 107 -22.38 -25.60 26.72
C ASN A 107 -23.68 -24.86 27.09
N GLY A 108 -24.23 -24.05 26.21
CA GLY A 108 -25.46 -23.27 26.43
C GLY A 108 -25.28 -21.96 27.19
N GLN A 109 -24.07 -21.65 27.66
CA GLN A 109 -23.75 -20.37 28.27
C GLN A 109 -23.15 -19.45 27.23
N ALA A 110 -23.67 -18.24 27.07
CA ALA A 110 -23.17 -17.21 26.16
C ALA A 110 -22.50 -16.07 26.95
N ASN A 111 -21.25 -15.80 26.66
CA ASN A 111 -20.47 -14.70 27.23
C ASN A 111 -20.36 -13.57 26.21
N PRO A 112 -20.60 -12.32 26.58
CA PRO A 112 -20.42 -11.19 25.66
C PRO A 112 -18.94 -10.98 25.32
N VAL A 113 -18.67 -10.61 24.09
CA VAL A 113 -17.38 -10.11 23.63
C VAL A 113 -17.42 -8.58 23.73
N THR A 114 -16.54 -7.99 24.51
CA THR A 114 -16.45 -6.54 24.67
C THR A 114 -15.74 -5.93 23.47
N LEU A 115 -16.50 -5.19 22.65
CA LEU A 115 -15.93 -4.53 21.45
C LEU A 115 -14.91 -3.45 21.86
N GLY A 116 -13.75 -3.50 21.23
CA GLY A 116 -12.60 -2.65 21.55
C GLY A 116 -11.60 -3.30 22.51
N ASP A 117 -12.07 -4.04 23.51
CA ASP A 117 -11.20 -4.73 24.47
C ASP A 117 -10.86 -6.16 24.01
N ASP A 118 -11.89 -6.99 23.77
CA ASP A 118 -11.70 -8.41 23.39
C ASP A 118 -11.61 -8.60 21.87
N ALA A 119 -12.37 -7.83 21.11
CA ALA A 119 -12.37 -7.89 19.64
C ALA A 119 -12.89 -6.61 19.03
N TYR A 120 -12.73 -6.47 17.74
CA TYR A 120 -13.46 -5.49 16.94
C TYR A 120 -13.89 -6.09 15.60
N PHE A 121 -15.00 -5.58 15.04
CA PHE A 121 -15.45 -5.95 13.71
C PHE A 121 -14.59 -5.29 12.62
N SER A 122 -14.27 -6.04 11.58
CA SER A 122 -13.64 -5.50 10.39
C SER A 122 -14.69 -4.84 9.50
N THR A 123 -14.47 -3.62 9.06
CA THR A 123 -15.36 -2.93 8.10
C THR A 123 -15.37 -3.57 6.72
N ARG A 124 -14.39 -4.46 6.41
CA ARG A 124 -14.28 -5.13 5.11
C ARG A 124 -15.05 -6.45 5.12
N VAL A 125 -16.37 -6.35 5.13
CA VAL A 125 -17.31 -7.46 4.97
C VAL A 125 -18.44 -7.04 4.02
N GLU A 126 -19.20 -8.00 3.53
CA GLU A 126 -20.40 -7.65 2.76
C GLU A 126 -21.48 -7.09 3.69
N GLY A 127 -21.59 -7.65 4.89
CA GLY A 127 -22.46 -7.21 5.99
C GLY A 127 -23.92 -7.14 5.60
N SER A 128 -24.70 -8.17 5.92
CA SER A 128 -26.17 -8.15 5.75
C SER A 128 -26.89 -7.47 6.92
N GLY A 129 -26.20 -7.28 8.05
CA GLY A 129 -26.82 -6.88 9.32
C GLY A 129 -27.65 -7.98 9.97
N ASP A 130 -27.64 -9.20 9.43
CA ASP A 130 -28.32 -10.35 10.01
C ASP A 130 -27.53 -10.91 11.19
N GLU A 131 -28.26 -11.44 12.17
CA GLU A 131 -27.64 -12.23 13.24
C GLU A 131 -27.16 -13.57 12.69
N ILE A 132 -25.94 -13.96 12.98
CA ILE A 132 -25.42 -15.30 12.73
C ILE A 132 -25.29 -16.06 14.04
N ASN A 133 -25.44 -17.38 13.96
CA ASN A 133 -25.10 -18.32 15.02
C ASN A 133 -24.38 -19.50 14.36
N ALA A 134 -23.08 -19.61 14.57
CA ALA A 134 -22.23 -20.53 13.83
C ALA A 134 -21.19 -21.21 14.71
N THR A 135 -20.91 -22.45 14.41
CA THR A 135 -19.73 -23.15 14.95
C THR A 135 -18.46 -22.59 14.32
N MET A 136 -17.35 -22.80 14.99
CA MET A 136 -16.05 -22.28 14.56
C MET A 136 -15.03 -23.40 14.36
N VAL A 137 -14.06 -23.13 13.54
CA VAL A 137 -12.92 -24.03 13.29
C VAL A 137 -11.63 -23.25 13.30
N PHE A 138 -10.61 -23.75 14.00
CA PHE A 138 -9.28 -23.17 13.97
C PHE A 138 -8.48 -23.77 12.81
N ALA A 139 -8.05 -22.95 11.88
CA ALA A 139 -7.40 -23.34 10.63
C ALA A 139 -5.89 -23.09 10.61
N GLY A 140 -5.23 -23.05 11.78
CA GLY A 140 -3.81 -22.73 11.83
C GLY A 140 -3.52 -21.29 11.41
N ASN A 141 -2.65 -21.07 10.40
CA ASN A 141 -2.52 -19.79 9.74
C ASN A 141 -3.59 -19.54 8.66
N GLY A 142 -4.42 -20.55 8.35
CA GLY A 142 -5.50 -20.51 7.38
C GLY A 142 -5.02 -20.28 5.94
N LEU A 143 -3.87 -20.82 5.58
CA LEU A 143 -3.25 -20.61 4.28
C LEU A 143 -3.40 -21.83 3.36
N GLN A 144 -3.61 -21.53 2.09
CA GLN A 144 -3.43 -22.49 0.99
C GLN A 144 -2.44 -21.88 0.00
N VAL A 145 -1.23 -22.44 -0.07
CA VAL A 145 -0.11 -21.97 -0.90
C VAL A 145 0.39 -23.10 -1.79
N PRO A 146 -0.14 -23.23 -3.02
CA PRO A 146 0.17 -24.35 -3.91
C PRO A 146 1.67 -24.51 -4.20
N GLU A 147 2.39 -23.40 -4.40
CA GLU A 147 3.84 -23.39 -4.69
C GLU A 147 4.67 -23.96 -3.53
N SER A 148 4.19 -23.78 -2.30
CA SER A 148 4.81 -24.36 -1.10
C SER A 148 4.23 -25.70 -0.70
N LYS A 149 3.27 -26.25 -1.47
CA LYS A 149 2.50 -27.48 -1.17
C LYS A 149 1.86 -27.43 0.22
N LEU A 150 1.45 -26.24 0.66
CA LEU A 150 0.77 -26.02 1.93
C LEU A 150 -0.74 -25.91 1.65
N ASP A 151 -1.53 -26.71 2.34
CA ASP A 151 -2.99 -26.58 2.40
C ASP A 151 -3.45 -26.87 3.84
N GLU A 152 -3.59 -25.79 4.64
CA GLU A 152 -4.09 -25.90 6.02
C GLU A 152 -5.62 -26.06 6.08
N LEU A 153 -6.29 -26.08 4.92
CA LEU A 153 -7.75 -26.21 4.83
C LEU A 153 -8.20 -27.58 4.34
N ALA A 154 -7.27 -28.47 3.94
CA ALA A 154 -7.57 -29.70 3.21
C ALA A 154 -8.53 -30.63 3.95
N ASP A 155 -8.33 -30.81 5.25
CA ASP A 155 -9.07 -31.75 6.08
C ASP A 155 -10.16 -31.08 6.94
N LEU A 156 -10.44 -29.79 6.68
CA LEU A 156 -11.42 -29.01 7.45
C LEU A 156 -12.77 -28.94 6.73
N ASP A 157 -13.84 -29.22 7.47
CA ASP A 157 -15.19 -28.84 7.04
C ASP A 157 -15.48 -27.39 7.43
N LEU A 158 -15.56 -26.49 6.42
CA LEU A 158 -15.81 -25.08 6.63
C LEU A 158 -17.28 -24.68 6.38
N LYS A 159 -18.11 -25.63 5.92
CA LYS A 159 -19.48 -25.32 5.49
C LYS A 159 -20.33 -24.74 6.65
N GLY A 160 -20.77 -23.50 6.47
CA GLY A 160 -21.57 -22.77 7.45
C GLY A 160 -20.81 -22.36 8.72
N LYS A 161 -19.50 -22.53 8.76
CA LYS A 161 -18.66 -22.19 9.92
C LYS A 161 -17.99 -20.83 9.79
N VAL A 162 -17.50 -20.33 10.91
CA VAL A 162 -16.57 -19.18 11.00
C VAL A 162 -15.16 -19.72 11.18
N VAL A 163 -14.25 -19.30 10.31
CA VAL A 163 -12.85 -19.74 10.31
C VAL A 163 -12.03 -18.84 11.23
N VAL A 164 -11.42 -19.42 12.24
CA VAL A 164 -10.47 -18.74 13.14
C VAL A 164 -9.05 -19.06 12.72
N TYR A 165 -8.19 -18.05 12.62
CA TYR A 165 -6.79 -18.28 12.27
C TYR A 165 -5.85 -17.31 13.00
N LEU A 166 -4.60 -17.75 13.21
CA LEU A 166 -3.51 -16.91 13.71
C LEU A 166 -2.84 -16.20 12.53
N ALA A 167 -2.68 -14.89 12.61
CA ALA A 167 -1.96 -14.12 11.60
C ALA A 167 -0.50 -14.58 11.47
N GLY A 168 0.01 -14.63 10.23
CA GLY A 168 1.37 -15.09 9.95
C GLY A 168 1.43 -16.24 8.96
N SER A 169 2.57 -16.89 8.91
CA SER A 169 2.84 -18.04 8.03
C SER A 169 3.96 -18.90 8.59
N PRO A 170 3.97 -20.22 8.33
CA PRO A 170 5.09 -21.07 8.67
C PRO A 170 6.36 -20.68 7.90
N SER A 171 7.53 -21.00 8.44
CA SER A 171 8.83 -20.64 7.83
C SER A 171 9.09 -21.28 6.47
N SER A 172 8.36 -22.34 6.14
CA SER A 172 8.41 -23.01 4.82
C SER A 172 7.79 -22.20 3.69
N VAL A 173 7.01 -21.14 3.99
CA VAL A 173 6.38 -20.26 2.99
C VAL A 173 7.23 -19.02 2.79
N PRO A 174 7.70 -18.73 1.55
CA PRO A 174 8.38 -17.49 1.22
C PRO A 174 7.51 -16.26 1.53
N GLY A 175 8.15 -15.17 1.99
CA GLY A 175 7.44 -13.96 2.44
C GLY A 175 6.50 -13.34 1.39
N SER A 176 6.91 -13.32 0.13
CA SER A 176 6.08 -12.83 -0.98
C SER A 176 4.82 -13.66 -1.21
N LEU A 177 4.94 -15.00 -1.13
CA LEU A 177 3.78 -15.89 -1.23
C LEU A 177 2.87 -15.78 0.00
N ALA A 178 3.46 -15.65 1.21
CA ALA A 178 2.71 -15.44 2.45
C ALA A 178 1.88 -14.15 2.37
N ALA A 179 2.45 -13.06 1.85
CA ALA A 179 1.76 -11.79 1.66
C ALA A 179 0.61 -11.92 0.64
N HIS A 180 0.87 -12.55 -0.50
CA HIS A 180 -0.14 -12.75 -1.54
C HIS A 180 -1.33 -13.60 -1.03
N TYR A 181 -1.06 -14.80 -0.53
CA TYR A 181 -2.11 -15.74 -0.10
C TYR A 181 -2.74 -15.37 1.25
N GLY A 182 -2.03 -14.58 2.07
CA GLY A 182 -2.53 -14.04 3.33
C GLY A 182 -3.42 -12.82 3.18
N GLY A 183 -3.44 -12.18 2.00
CA GLY A 183 -4.32 -11.05 1.72
C GLY A 183 -5.81 -11.41 1.88
N LEU A 184 -6.61 -10.44 2.32
CA LEU A 184 -8.02 -10.64 2.67
C LEU A 184 -8.81 -11.33 1.55
N GLY A 185 -8.76 -10.80 0.33
CA GLY A 185 -9.53 -11.34 -0.79
C GLY A 185 -9.12 -12.76 -1.18
N GLN A 186 -7.79 -13.02 -1.21
CA GLN A 186 -7.27 -14.35 -1.51
C GLN A 186 -7.63 -15.38 -0.44
N ARG A 187 -7.56 -14.99 0.82
CA ARG A 187 -7.94 -15.84 1.96
C ARG A 187 -9.42 -16.11 1.98
N TRP A 188 -10.25 -15.05 1.91
CA TRP A 188 -11.69 -15.19 1.95
C TRP A 188 -12.21 -16.04 0.78
N LYS A 189 -11.72 -15.82 -0.43
CA LYS A 189 -12.11 -16.64 -1.58
C LYS A 189 -11.97 -18.14 -1.30
N ARG A 190 -10.86 -18.57 -0.69
CA ARG A 190 -10.63 -19.98 -0.37
C ARG A 190 -11.57 -20.52 0.70
N TYR A 191 -11.92 -19.69 1.67
CA TYR A 191 -12.89 -20.04 2.71
C TYR A 191 -14.29 -20.11 2.13
N ALA A 192 -14.69 -19.12 1.35
CA ALA A 192 -16.00 -19.07 0.70
C ALA A 192 -16.21 -20.23 -0.29
N ASP A 193 -15.19 -20.59 -1.08
CA ASP A 193 -15.22 -21.75 -1.99
C ASP A 193 -15.50 -23.07 -1.24
N ARG A 194 -15.23 -23.13 0.08
CA ARG A 194 -15.52 -24.28 0.97
C ARG A 194 -16.77 -24.05 1.85
N GLY A 195 -17.51 -22.98 1.61
CA GLY A 195 -18.79 -22.71 2.25
C GLY A 195 -18.70 -22.05 3.63
N ALA A 196 -17.57 -21.46 4.01
CA ALA A 196 -17.46 -20.64 5.21
C ALA A 196 -18.36 -19.40 5.11
N ILE A 197 -18.84 -18.89 6.26
CA ILE A 197 -19.71 -17.72 6.32
C ILE A 197 -19.08 -16.52 7.01
N GLY A 198 -17.93 -16.70 7.66
CA GLY A 198 -17.22 -15.66 8.39
C GLY A 198 -15.80 -16.05 8.74
N MET A 199 -15.05 -15.08 9.26
CA MET A 199 -13.70 -15.33 9.74
C MET A 199 -13.34 -14.49 10.96
N ILE A 200 -12.42 -15.01 11.77
CA ILE A 200 -11.80 -14.33 12.90
C ILE A 200 -10.29 -14.42 12.74
N VAL A 201 -9.63 -13.27 12.72
CA VAL A 201 -8.16 -13.23 12.78
C VAL A 201 -7.71 -12.95 14.21
N ILE A 202 -6.75 -13.71 14.69
CA ILE A 202 -6.01 -13.41 15.91
C ILE A 202 -4.64 -12.88 15.48
N PRO A 203 -4.30 -11.60 15.77
CA PRO A 203 -2.96 -11.08 15.54
C PRO A 203 -1.92 -11.93 16.26
N ASN A 204 -0.79 -12.24 15.61
CA ASN A 204 0.27 -13.00 16.28
C ASN A 204 1.04 -12.09 17.23
N PRO A 205 1.03 -12.38 18.57
CA PRO A 205 1.70 -11.52 19.55
C PRO A 205 3.18 -11.31 19.28
N ALA A 206 3.84 -12.28 18.64
CA ALA A 206 5.27 -12.21 18.35
C ALA A 206 5.63 -11.24 17.21
N SER A 207 4.67 -10.82 16.41
CA SER A 207 4.85 -9.91 15.27
C SER A 207 3.99 -8.66 15.36
N MET A 208 3.36 -8.39 16.51
CA MET A 208 2.59 -7.17 16.71
C MET A 208 3.54 -5.98 16.98
N ASP A 209 3.64 -5.08 16.02
CA ASP A 209 4.42 -3.84 16.16
C ASP A 209 3.61 -2.73 16.86
N ILE A 210 2.29 -2.87 16.88
CA ILE A 210 1.35 -1.90 17.42
C ILE A 210 0.58 -2.56 18.58
N PRO A 211 0.52 -1.94 19.78
CA PRO A 211 -0.24 -2.50 20.90
C PRO A 211 -1.73 -2.54 20.59
N TRP A 212 -2.43 -3.51 21.19
CA TRP A 212 -3.88 -3.71 20.98
C TRP A 212 -4.70 -2.44 21.22
N SER A 213 -4.41 -1.69 22.26
CA SER A 213 -5.10 -0.43 22.57
C SER A 213 -5.08 0.61 21.44
N ARG A 214 -4.08 0.53 20.56
CA ARG A 214 -3.99 1.36 19.37
C ARG A 214 -4.61 0.67 18.15
N MET A 215 -4.37 -0.64 18.00
CA MET A 215 -4.91 -1.42 16.89
C MET A 215 -6.45 -1.42 16.91
N SER A 216 -7.06 -1.56 18.09
CA SER A 216 -8.54 -1.61 18.24
C SER A 216 -9.23 -0.28 17.87
N LEU A 217 -8.49 0.83 17.77
CA LEU A 217 -9.05 2.11 17.30
C LEU A 217 -9.44 2.06 15.82
N ASN A 218 -8.91 1.10 15.03
CA ASN A 218 -9.31 0.90 13.64
C ASN A 218 -10.83 0.68 13.48
N ARG A 219 -11.53 0.19 14.51
CA ARG A 219 -12.99 0.05 14.50
C ARG A 219 -13.75 1.36 14.29
N ALA A 220 -13.15 2.48 14.71
CA ALA A 220 -13.74 3.80 14.58
C ALA A 220 -13.52 4.42 13.20
N HIS A 221 -12.61 3.86 12.40
CA HIS A 221 -12.27 4.37 11.09
C HIS A 221 -13.05 3.65 9.98
N PRO A 222 -13.67 4.38 9.06
CA PRO A 222 -14.34 3.76 7.93
C PRO A 222 -13.31 3.13 6.98
N SER A 223 -13.66 1.99 6.39
CA SER A 223 -12.95 1.43 5.23
C SER A 223 -13.62 1.88 3.93
N MET A 224 -12.92 1.67 2.83
CA MET A 224 -13.41 2.00 1.50
C MET A 224 -13.10 0.83 0.55
N ASP A 225 -14.03 0.56 -0.37
CA ASP A 225 -13.84 -0.38 -1.47
C ASP A 225 -14.32 0.25 -2.77
N LEU A 226 -13.85 -0.29 -3.91
CA LEU A 226 -14.40 0.04 -5.21
C LEU A 226 -15.87 -0.38 -5.28
N ALA A 227 -16.73 0.49 -5.82
CA ALA A 227 -18.17 0.22 -5.90
C ALA A 227 -18.50 -0.83 -6.97
N ASP A 228 -17.61 -1.04 -7.94
CA ASP A 228 -17.82 -2.04 -8.99
C ASP A 228 -17.78 -3.46 -8.40
N PRO A 229 -18.84 -4.27 -8.62
CA PRO A 229 -18.94 -5.64 -8.08
C PRO A 229 -17.79 -6.56 -8.48
N GLU A 230 -17.10 -6.32 -9.59
CA GLU A 230 -15.95 -7.15 -10.00
C GLU A 230 -14.78 -7.09 -9.01
N PHE A 231 -14.69 -6.00 -8.21
CA PHE A 231 -13.67 -5.81 -7.19
C PHE A 231 -14.12 -6.25 -5.79
N ASN A 232 -15.32 -6.83 -5.66
CA ASN A 232 -15.82 -7.27 -4.37
C ASN A 232 -15.06 -8.51 -3.86
N GLU A 233 -14.00 -8.27 -3.11
CA GLU A 233 -13.17 -9.32 -2.52
C GLU A 233 -13.79 -10.04 -1.32
N VAL A 234 -14.93 -9.52 -0.82
CA VAL A 234 -15.59 -10.00 0.41
C VAL A 234 -17.01 -10.52 0.17
N ALA A 235 -17.33 -10.88 -1.08
CA ALA A 235 -18.63 -11.42 -1.44
C ALA A 235 -19.00 -12.61 -0.53
N GLY A 236 -20.19 -12.56 0.10
CA GLY A 236 -20.69 -13.60 1.01
C GLY A 236 -20.05 -13.61 2.40
N LEU A 237 -19.08 -12.75 2.71
CA LEU A 237 -18.51 -12.62 4.06
C LEU A 237 -19.51 -11.92 4.98
N LYS A 238 -20.14 -12.69 5.88
CA LYS A 238 -21.21 -12.18 6.74
C LYS A 238 -20.69 -11.53 8.01
N VAL A 239 -19.55 -12.01 8.52
CA VAL A 239 -18.92 -11.50 9.76
C VAL A 239 -17.41 -11.64 9.66
N SER A 240 -16.72 -10.60 10.10
CA SER A 240 -15.26 -10.61 10.24
C SER A 240 -14.85 -9.88 11.52
N LEU A 241 -14.07 -10.55 12.37
CA LEU A 241 -13.55 -9.99 13.62
C LEU A 241 -12.01 -10.06 13.63
N VAL A 242 -11.43 -9.07 14.26
CA VAL A 242 -10.06 -9.12 14.77
C VAL A 242 -10.15 -9.34 16.26
N PHE A 243 -9.58 -10.44 16.76
CA PHE A 243 -9.72 -10.86 18.16
C PHE A 243 -8.42 -10.59 18.93
N ASN A 244 -8.54 -9.98 20.10
CA ASN A 244 -7.38 -9.63 20.93
C ASN A 244 -6.65 -10.91 21.38
N PRO A 245 -5.34 -11.02 21.11
CA PRO A 245 -4.56 -12.17 21.62
C PRO A 245 -4.65 -12.36 23.15
N ALA A 246 -4.82 -11.30 23.91
CA ALA A 246 -4.94 -11.38 25.35
C ALA A 246 -6.25 -12.08 25.81
N SER A 247 -7.33 -11.99 25.02
CA SER A 247 -8.62 -12.64 25.29
C SER A 247 -8.80 -13.93 24.47
N ALA A 248 -7.84 -14.29 23.62
CA ALA A 248 -8.01 -15.37 22.63
C ALA A 248 -8.15 -16.78 23.26
N GLU A 249 -7.73 -16.98 24.51
CA GLU A 249 -7.93 -18.25 25.22
C GLU A 249 -9.42 -18.64 25.28
N GLU A 250 -10.33 -17.66 25.31
CA GLU A 250 -11.77 -17.91 25.32
C GLU A 250 -12.26 -18.65 24.06
N LEU A 251 -11.65 -18.41 22.93
CA LEU A 251 -11.98 -19.10 21.67
C LEU A 251 -11.58 -20.59 21.71
N PHE A 252 -10.57 -20.94 22.50
CA PHE A 252 -10.03 -22.29 22.59
C PHE A 252 -10.66 -23.13 23.73
N ALA A 253 -11.53 -22.51 24.52
CA ALA A 253 -12.17 -23.18 25.67
C ALA A 253 -12.88 -24.50 25.22
N GLY A 254 -12.56 -25.60 25.92
CA GLY A 254 -13.14 -26.92 25.66
C GLY A 254 -12.62 -27.65 24.41
N SER A 255 -11.71 -27.07 23.63
CA SER A 255 -11.21 -27.69 22.40
C SER A 255 -10.12 -28.75 22.63
N GLY A 256 -9.56 -28.80 23.83
CA GLY A 256 -8.37 -29.64 24.12
C GLY A 256 -7.03 -28.98 23.77
N HIS A 257 -7.05 -27.75 23.23
CA HIS A 257 -5.89 -26.93 22.91
C HIS A 257 -5.95 -25.59 23.64
N THR A 258 -4.83 -24.93 23.78
CA THR A 258 -4.72 -23.60 24.40
C THR A 258 -4.21 -22.58 23.38
N PHE A 259 -4.61 -21.33 23.52
CA PHE A 259 -4.04 -20.26 22.69
C PHE A 259 -2.53 -20.06 22.95
N ALA A 260 -2.10 -20.23 24.20
CA ALA A 260 -0.69 -20.14 24.56
C ALA A 260 0.20 -21.12 23.78
N GLU A 261 -0.27 -22.34 23.59
CA GLU A 261 0.40 -23.38 22.78
C GLU A 261 0.49 -22.97 21.30
N VAL A 262 -0.61 -22.51 20.74
CA VAL A 262 -0.69 -22.05 19.32
C VAL A 262 0.19 -20.81 19.13
N ALA A 263 0.16 -19.84 20.04
CA ALA A 263 0.98 -18.64 19.96
C ALA A 263 2.49 -18.95 20.03
N ALA A 264 2.89 -19.94 20.85
CA ALA A 264 4.28 -20.40 20.91
C ALA A 264 4.75 -21.02 19.58
N LEU A 265 3.94 -21.85 18.94
CA LEU A 265 4.22 -22.40 17.61
C LEU A 265 4.28 -21.26 16.56
N GLY A 266 3.34 -20.31 16.59
CA GLY A 266 3.30 -19.17 15.68
C GLY A 266 4.50 -18.23 15.82
N ARG A 267 4.98 -17.97 17.05
CA ARG A 267 6.24 -17.24 17.30
C ARG A 267 7.42 -17.90 16.62
N ASP A 268 7.51 -19.23 16.71
CA ASP A 268 8.58 -20.01 16.13
C ASP A 268 8.37 -20.30 14.61
N ARG A 269 7.29 -19.78 14.03
CA ARG A 269 6.88 -19.99 12.64
C ARG A 269 6.81 -21.47 12.26
N LYS A 270 6.38 -22.30 13.19
CA LYS A 270 6.12 -23.74 12.99
C LYS A 270 4.72 -23.95 12.42
N PRO A 271 4.44 -25.10 11.77
CA PRO A 271 3.09 -25.50 11.39
C PRO A 271 2.17 -25.49 12.61
N LEU A 272 0.96 -24.96 12.44
CA LEU A 272 -0.06 -24.89 13.48
C LEU A 272 -1.04 -26.07 13.34
N PRO A 273 -1.62 -26.55 14.45
CA PRO A 273 -2.68 -27.55 14.40
C PRO A 273 -3.97 -26.97 13.79
N GLN A 274 -4.84 -27.84 13.28
CA GLN A 274 -6.17 -27.50 12.79
C GLN A 274 -7.19 -28.39 13.51
N PHE A 275 -8.28 -27.78 14.00
CA PHE A 275 -9.31 -28.50 14.78
C PHE A 275 -10.60 -27.71 14.89
N ASP A 276 -11.71 -28.41 15.14
CA ASP A 276 -12.97 -27.75 15.46
C ASP A 276 -12.91 -27.13 16.87
N LEU A 277 -13.45 -25.92 16.98
CA LEU A 277 -13.60 -25.23 18.26
C LEU A 277 -14.92 -25.65 18.92
N SER A 278 -14.88 -25.84 20.25
CA SER A 278 -16.10 -26.18 21.03
C SER A 278 -16.99 -24.98 21.26
N VAL A 279 -16.41 -23.77 21.16
CA VAL A 279 -17.11 -22.49 21.28
C VAL A 279 -17.78 -22.15 19.95
N SER A 280 -19.01 -21.63 20.00
CA SER A 280 -19.70 -21.06 18.83
C SER A 280 -19.78 -19.54 18.93
N LEU A 281 -19.90 -18.89 17.77
CA LEU A 281 -20.08 -17.44 17.66
C LEU A 281 -21.53 -17.10 17.38
N LYS A 282 -22.12 -16.25 18.23
CA LYS A 282 -23.36 -15.55 17.92
C LYS A 282 -23.00 -14.07 17.71
N ALA A 283 -23.24 -13.53 16.53
CA ALA A 283 -22.85 -12.17 16.23
C ALA A 283 -23.81 -11.49 15.26
N ARG A 284 -23.87 -10.17 15.37
CA ARG A 284 -24.49 -9.28 14.41
C ARG A 284 -23.49 -8.18 14.08
N GLU A 285 -23.19 -8.02 12.80
CA GLU A 285 -22.32 -6.96 12.29
C GLU A 285 -23.16 -5.99 11.45
N ALA A 286 -23.49 -4.85 12.04
CA ALA A 286 -24.26 -3.79 11.39
C ALA A 286 -23.30 -2.79 10.75
N ILE A 287 -23.50 -2.48 9.46
CA ILE A 287 -22.65 -1.60 8.69
C ILE A 287 -23.46 -0.47 8.09
N GLN A 288 -22.97 0.75 8.28
CA GLN A 288 -23.41 1.93 7.54
C GLN A 288 -22.59 2.02 6.24
N LYS A 289 -23.27 2.24 5.10
CA LYS A 289 -22.65 2.37 3.78
C LYS A 289 -22.91 3.77 3.23
N MET A 290 -21.88 4.35 2.61
CA MET A 290 -21.95 5.65 1.93
C MET A 290 -21.26 5.54 0.56
N ASN A 291 -21.93 6.02 -0.49
CA ASN A 291 -21.31 6.11 -1.81
C ASN A 291 -20.50 7.40 -1.91
N LEU A 292 -19.28 7.28 -2.40
CA LEU A 292 -18.34 8.38 -2.59
C LEU A 292 -17.76 8.34 -3.98
N GLU A 293 -17.21 9.46 -4.42
CA GLU A 293 -16.49 9.60 -5.70
C GLU A 293 -15.19 10.36 -5.48
N SER A 294 -14.12 9.88 -6.10
CA SER A 294 -12.83 10.54 -6.20
C SER A 294 -12.22 10.22 -7.55
N ALA A 295 -11.06 10.79 -7.89
CA ALA A 295 -10.46 10.59 -9.19
C ALA A 295 -8.96 10.36 -9.13
N ASN A 296 -8.45 9.49 -10.01
CA ASN A 296 -7.06 9.55 -10.42
C ASN A 296 -6.86 10.76 -11.36
N VAL A 297 -5.74 11.47 -11.23
CA VAL A 297 -5.35 12.53 -12.16
C VAL A 297 -4.31 11.99 -13.11
N ILE A 298 -4.62 12.02 -14.42
CA ILE A 298 -3.80 11.36 -15.46
C ILE A 298 -3.48 12.35 -16.57
N ALA A 299 -2.19 12.49 -16.87
CA ALA A 299 -1.70 13.33 -17.96
C ALA A 299 -0.62 12.61 -18.78
N LYS A 300 -0.46 13.04 -20.01
CA LYS A 300 0.50 12.46 -20.95
C LYS A 300 1.49 13.52 -21.45
N LEU A 301 2.76 13.13 -21.48
CA LEU A 301 3.82 13.83 -22.20
C LEU A 301 4.27 12.97 -23.37
N SER A 302 3.98 13.42 -24.60
CA SER A 302 4.24 12.65 -25.80
C SER A 302 5.75 12.54 -26.09
N GLY A 303 6.21 11.33 -26.43
CA GLY A 303 7.57 11.05 -26.88
C GLY A 303 7.83 11.51 -28.32
N THR A 304 9.09 11.60 -28.70
CA THR A 304 9.54 12.13 -30.00
C THR A 304 9.94 11.07 -31.02
N ASP A 305 10.17 9.83 -30.59
CA ASP A 305 10.56 8.74 -31.48
C ASP A 305 9.34 8.19 -32.27
N ALA A 306 9.45 8.10 -33.57
CA ALA A 306 8.34 7.70 -34.45
C ALA A 306 7.82 6.28 -34.13
N ASN A 307 8.69 5.38 -33.66
CA ASN A 307 8.33 3.99 -33.39
C ASN A 307 7.95 3.76 -31.91
N LEU A 308 8.54 4.52 -30.99
CA LEU A 308 8.40 4.29 -29.55
C LEU A 308 7.43 5.23 -28.85
N LYS A 309 6.96 6.30 -29.49
CA LYS A 309 6.07 7.29 -28.87
C LYS A 309 4.71 6.74 -28.41
N ASN A 310 4.31 5.57 -28.92
CA ASN A 310 3.08 4.89 -28.51
C ASN A 310 3.31 3.89 -27.35
N GLU A 311 4.54 3.75 -26.87
CA GLU A 311 4.88 3.04 -25.65
C GLU A 311 4.98 4.04 -24.49
N TYR A 312 4.52 3.65 -23.33
CA TYR A 312 4.45 4.53 -22.16
C TYR A 312 5.34 4.03 -21.02
N VAL A 313 6.10 4.93 -20.46
CA VAL A 313 6.63 4.78 -19.10
C VAL A 313 5.63 5.45 -18.17
N VAL A 314 5.05 4.71 -17.26
CA VAL A 314 4.17 5.26 -16.22
C VAL A 314 5.05 5.85 -15.13
N LEU A 315 4.72 7.05 -14.69
CA LEU A 315 5.25 7.68 -13.48
C LEU A 315 4.07 7.88 -12.54
N SER A 316 4.08 7.15 -11.43
CA SER A 316 2.98 7.16 -10.48
C SER A 316 3.40 7.71 -9.11
N ALA A 317 2.44 8.30 -8.42
CA ALA A 317 2.47 8.74 -7.04
C ALA A 317 1.04 8.76 -6.52
N HIS A 318 0.82 8.78 -5.19
CA HIS A 318 -0.54 9.00 -4.72
C HIS A 318 -0.76 10.45 -4.25
N LEU A 319 -2.00 10.90 -4.33
CA LEU A 319 -2.36 12.28 -4.03
C LEU A 319 -3.15 12.42 -2.73
N ASP A 320 -3.89 11.39 -2.35
CA ASP A 320 -4.63 11.35 -1.10
C ASP A 320 -3.71 11.14 0.11
N HIS A 321 -4.24 11.43 1.30
CA HIS A 321 -3.64 11.08 2.58
C HIS A 321 -4.76 10.89 3.61
N ILE A 322 -4.46 10.83 4.90
CA ILE A 322 -5.41 10.40 5.93
C ILE A 322 -6.31 11.52 6.49
N GLY A 323 -6.15 12.76 6.04
CA GLY A 323 -7.11 13.83 6.34
C GLY A 323 -7.00 14.43 7.73
N ILE A 324 -8.16 14.61 8.36
CA ILE A 324 -8.30 15.15 9.72
C ILE A 324 -8.60 14.00 10.66
N GLY A 325 -7.83 13.90 11.75
CA GLY A 325 -7.97 12.82 12.73
C GLY A 325 -7.80 13.28 14.17
N GLU A 326 -7.43 12.33 15.04
CA GLU A 326 -7.14 12.62 16.45
C GLU A 326 -5.92 13.55 16.57
N PRO A 327 -5.99 14.59 17.40
CA PRO A 327 -4.91 15.56 17.50
C PRO A 327 -3.59 14.95 18.00
N VAL A 328 -2.50 15.27 17.31
CA VAL A 328 -1.14 14.99 17.78
C VAL A 328 -0.50 16.31 18.19
N ASN A 329 -0.18 16.48 19.47
CA ASN A 329 0.35 17.72 20.03
C ASN A 329 -0.55 18.96 19.78
N GLY A 330 -1.87 18.75 19.67
CA GLY A 330 -2.85 19.81 19.43
C GLY A 330 -3.14 20.12 17.97
N ASP A 331 -2.49 19.46 17.03
CA ASP A 331 -2.73 19.52 15.59
C ASP A 331 -3.47 18.26 15.14
N ASN A 332 -4.60 18.43 14.47
CA ASN A 332 -5.45 17.34 13.97
C ASN A 332 -5.45 17.19 12.45
N ILE A 333 -4.69 18.01 11.73
CA ILE A 333 -4.52 17.92 10.28
C ILE A 333 -3.28 17.08 9.99
N TYR A 334 -3.47 15.95 9.36
CA TYR A 334 -2.38 15.12 8.87
C TYR A 334 -1.98 15.60 7.47
N ASN A 335 -1.03 16.54 7.40
CA ASN A 335 -0.71 17.27 6.18
C ASN A 335 -0.14 16.41 5.05
N GLY A 336 0.49 15.26 5.36
CA GLY A 336 1.01 14.33 4.34
C GLY A 336 2.10 14.94 3.46
N ALA A 337 3.08 15.65 4.05
CA ALA A 337 4.16 16.25 3.26
C ALA A 337 5.09 15.20 2.66
N MET A 338 5.44 14.16 3.46
CA MET A 338 6.26 13.04 3.01
C MET A 338 5.39 12.00 2.29
N ASP A 339 4.24 11.67 2.85
CA ASP A 339 3.29 10.68 2.41
C ASP A 339 2.01 11.36 1.86
N ASP A 340 1.74 11.48 0.56
CA ASP A 340 2.76 11.44 -0.49
C ASP A 340 2.79 12.77 -1.28
N GLY A 341 2.69 13.88 -0.55
CA GLY A 341 2.89 15.21 -1.15
C GLY A 341 4.24 15.32 -1.85
N SER A 342 5.25 14.59 -1.35
CA SER A 342 6.61 14.59 -1.89
C SER A 342 6.71 13.88 -3.24
N GLY A 343 6.08 12.73 -3.43
CA GLY A 343 6.07 12.01 -4.70
C GLY A 343 5.20 12.71 -5.73
N ALA A 344 4.01 13.21 -5.33
CA ALA A 344 3.17 14.01 -6.22
C ALA A 344 3.90 15.29 -6.70
N ALA A 345 4.61 15.98 -5.80
CA ALA A 345 5.45 17.14 -6.15
C ALA A 345 6.60 16.76 -7.09
N ALA A 346 7.24 15.59 -6.88
CA ALA A 346 8.28 15.10 -7.76
C ALA A 346 7.75 14.83 -9.17
N ALA A 347 6.55 14.23 -9.29
CA ALA A 347 5.90 14.02 -10.57
C ALA A 347 5.63 15.34 -11.32
N LEU A 348 5.19 16.39 -10.61
CA LEU A 348 4.96 17.73 -11.19
C LEU A 348 6.25 18.39 -11.67
N ASP A 349 7.32 18.36 -10.85
CA ASP A 349 8.62 18.95 -11.22
C ASP A 349 9.25 18.18 -12.40
N MET A 350 9.12 16.84 -12.40
CA MET A 350 9.55 16.01 -13.54
C MET A 350 8.76 16.33 -14.81
N ALA A 351 7.44 16.52 -14.74
CA ALA A 351 6.61 16.89 -15.87
C ALA A 351 7.08 18.20 -16.50
N ALA A 352 7.29 19.24 -15.68
CA ALA A 352 7.76 20.55 -16.13
C ALA A 352 9.18 20.49 -16.74
N SER A 353 10.08 19.75 -16.10
CA SER A 353 11.46 19.62 -16.53
C SER A 353 11.59 18.81 -17.83
N LEU A 354 10.91 17.67 -17.94
CA LEU A 354 10.96 16.81 -19.12
C LEU A 354 10.30 17.46 -20.33
N ARG A 355 9.27 18.28 -20.12
CA ARG A 355 8.66 19.07 -21.21
C ARG A 355 9.64 20.05 -21.84
N GLN A 356 10.60 20.59 -21.07
CA GLN A 356 11.64 21.47 -21.57
C GLN A 356 12.76 20.73 -22.33
N HIS A 357 12.81 19.40 -22.22
CA HIS A 357 13.82 18.53 -22.80
C HIS A 357 13.22 17.39 -23.64
N PRO A 358 12.35 17.69 -24.62
CA PRO A 358 11.64 16.66 -25.39
C PRO A 358 12.60 15.74 -26.16
N GLU A 359 13.81 16.21 -26.53
CA GLU A 359 14.84 15.43 -27.19
C GLU A 359 15.32 14.22 -26.38
N LYS A 360 15.05 14.19 -25.07
CA LYS A 360 15.39 13.07 -24.18
C LYS A 360 14.32 12.00 -24.13
N LEU A 361 13.13 12.29 -24.65
CA LEU A 361 11.97 11.42 -24.54
C LEU A 361 11.75 10.66 -25.86
N LYS A 362 12.18 9.41 -25.93
CA LYS A 362 11.82 8.53 -27.04
C LYS A 362 10.39 8.01 -26.88
N ARG A 363 10.06 7.46 -25.70
CA ARG A 363 8.73 7.00 -25.29
C ARG A 363 7.93 8.13 -24.69
N SER A 364 6.63 7.99 -24.72
CA SER A 364 5.73 8.85 -23.95
C SER A 364 5.81 8.55 -22.47
N ILE A 365 5.50 9.54 -21.64
CA ILE A 365 5.35 9.36 -20.20
C ILE A 365 3.88 9.57 -19.84
N LEU A 366 3.33 8.65 -19.08
CA LEU A 366 2.02 8.75 -18.49
C LEU A 366 2.18 9.07 -16.99
N PHE A 367 1.78 10.26 -16.58
CA PHE A 367 1.74 10.66 -15.19
C PHE A 367 0.42 10.24 -14.59
N VAL A 368 0.46 9.41 -13.55
CA VAL A 368 -0.72 8.84 -12.89
C VAL A 368 -0.67 9.15 -11.41
N LEU A 369 -1.38 10.20 -10.97
CA LEU A 369 -1.49 10.53 -9.57
C LEU A 369 -2.78 9.90 -9.05
N VAL A 370 -2.63 8.83 -8.27
CA VAL A 370 -3.76 8.01 -7.85
C VAL A 370 -4.43 8.57 -6.60
N THR A 371 -5.72 8.27 -6.46
CA THR A 371 -6.51 8.49 -5.24
C THR A 371 -6.67 7.18 -4.46
N ALA A 372 -7.11 7.27 -3.21
CA ALA A 372 -7.47 6.14 -2.35
C ALA A 372 -6.35 5.09 -2.21
N GLU A 373 -5.09 5.54 -2.18
CA GLU A 373 -3.95 4.70 -1.85
C GLU A 373 -4.05 4.25 -0.39
N GLU A 374 -4.29 5.21 0.52
CA GLU A 374 -4.45 5.03 1.96
C GLU A 374 -5.65 4.16 2.37
N LYS A 375 -6.55 3.93 1.43
CA LYS A 375 -7.71 3.04 1.60
C LYS A 375 -7.47 1.62 1.05
N GLY A 376 -6.22 1.31 0.68
CA GLY A 376 -5.78 0.00 0.20
C GLY A 376 -5.52 -0.07 -1.30
N LEU A 377 -4.78 0.90 -1.84
CA LEU A 377 -4.32 0.95 -3.23
C LEU A 377 -5.46 0.98 -4.25
N LEU A 378 -6.64 1.53 -3.88
CA LEU A 378 -7.85 1.36 -4.70
C LEU A 378 -7.76 2.10 -6.04
N GLY A 379 -7.15 3.30 -6.07
CA GLY A 379 -7.00 4.07 -7.30
C GLY A 379 -6.07 3.39 -8.31
N SER A 380 -4.94 2.85 -7.87
CA SER A 380 -4.02 2.11 -8.74
C SER A 380 -4.60 0.76 -9.16
N LYS A 381 -5.35 0.08 -8.28
CA LYS A 381 -6.10 -1.14 -8.60
C LYS A 381 -7.13 -0.89 -9.72
N TYR A 382 -7.88 0.20 -9.60
CA TYR A 382 -8.85 0.60 -10.63
C TYR A 382 -8.18 0.96 -11.95
N PHE A 383 -7.10 1.75 -11.92
CA PHE A 383 -6.33 2.10 -13.12
C PHE A 383 -5.77 0.86 -13.83
N THR A 384 -5.28 -0.12 -13.07
CA THR A 384 -4.73 -1.37 -13.64
C THR A 384 -5.79 -2.20 -14.37
N ALA A 385 -7.01 -2.24 -13.83
CA ALA A 385 -8.13 -2.95 -14.44
C ALA A 385 -8.77 -2.16 -15.61
N HIS A 386 -8.81 -0.83 -15.49
CA HIS A 386 -9.39 0.08 -16.46
C HIS A 386 -8.38 1.14 -16.93
N PRO A 387 -7.28 0.72 -17.57
CA PRO A 387 -6.24 1.66 -17.99
C PRO A 387 -6.77 2.61 -19.06
N THR A 388 -6.31 3.87 -19.02
CA THR A 388 -6.73 4.91 -19.97
C THR A 388 -5.96 4.86 -21.30
N VAL A 389 -4.96 3.99 -21.40
CA VAL A 389 -4.19 3.64 -22.60
C VAL A 389 -4.17 2.11 -22.75
N ASP A 390 -3.76 1.60 -23.92
CA ASP A 390 -3.60 0.15 -24.06
C ASP A 390 -2.62 -0.40 -23.02
N ALA A 391 -3.05 -1.34 -22.20
CA ALA A 391 -2.25 -1.95 -21.13
C ALA A 391 -0.91 -2.51 -21.65
N LYS A 392 -0.90 -3.08 -22.88
CA LYS A 392 0.32 -3.63 -23.51
C LYS A 392 1.31 -2.55 -23.93
N SER A 393 0.87 -1.31 -24.03
CA SER A 393 1.73 -0.17 -24.36
C SER A 393 2.47 0.40 -23.16
N MET A 394 2.07 0.05 -21.93
CA MET A 394 2.76 0.42 -20.70
C MET A 394 3.94 -0.53 -20.48
N VAL A 395 5.15 -0.04 -20.71
CA VAL A 395 6.38 -0.87 -20.70
C VAL A 395 7.14 -0.84 -19.38
N ALA A 396 6.86 0.13 -18.54
CA ALA A 396 7.45 0.29 -17.21
C ALA A 396 6.56 1.17 -16.33
N ASP A 397 6.62 0.94 -15.02
CA ASP A 397 6.08 1.84 -14.00
C ASP A 397 7.18 2.23 -13.02
N ILE A 398 7.23 3.50 -12.67
CA ILE A 398 8.12 4.08 -11.66
C ILE A 398 7.21 4.80 -10.67
N ASN A 399 6.96 4.15 -9.54
CA ASN A 399 6.21 4.74 -8.44
C ASN A 399 7.15 5.49 -7.49
N ILE A 400 6.73 6.69 -7.06
CA ILE A 400 7.44 7.50 -6.09
C ILE A 400 6.52 7.66 -4.89
N ASP A 401 7.00 7.23 -3.73
CA ASP A 401 6.24 7.25 -2.49
C ASP A 401 7.18 7.51 -1.30
N MET A 402 6.79 8.43 -0.43
CA MET A 402 7.51 8.82 0.78
C MET A 402 8.95 9.31 0.53
N PHE A 403 9.15 10.12 -0.51
CA PHE A 403 10.46 10.68 -0.84
C PHE A 403 10.63 12.07 -0.21
N LEU A 404 11.15 12.12 1.02
CA LEU A 404 11.48 13.38 1.70
C LEU A 404 12.89 13.33 2.27
N PRO A 405 13.92 13.81 1.55
CA PRO A 405 15.28 13.86 2.06
C PRO A 405 15.42 15.04 3.04
N ILE A 406 15.40 14.75 4.33
CA ILE A 406 15.72 15.73 5.40
C ILE A 406 17.22 15.86 5.63
N ALA A 407 18.02 15.09 4.90
CA ALA A 407 19.50 15.11 4.90
C ALA A 407 19.99 14.73 3.50
N PRO A 408 21.26 14.99 3.16
CA PRO A 408 21.83 14.52 1.90
C PRO A 408 21.61 13.03 1.71
N LEU A 409 21.02 12.65 0.57
CA LEU A 409 20.69 11.26 0.25
C LEU A 409 21.98 10.42 0.17
N LYS A 410 22.06 9.36 0.94
CA LYS A 410 23.18 8.39 0.93
C LYS A 410 22.73 6.98 0.57
N ILE A 411 21.44 6.70 0.73
CA ILE A 411 20.85 5.39 0.47
C ILE A 411 19.51 5.63 -0.23
N LEU A 412 19.30 4.96 -1.34
CA LEU A 412 18.02 4.88 -2.04
C LEU A 412 17.48 3.46 -1.90
N ARG A 413 16.28 3.33 -1.34
CA ARG A 413 15.58 2.04 -1.32
C ARG A 413 14.71 1.93 -2.56
N VAL A 414 14.95 0.91 -3.37
CA VAL A 414 14.15 0.62 -4.57
C VAL A 414 13.50 -0.75 -4.39
N GLN A 415 12.18 -0.78 -4.36
CA GLN A 415 11.43 -2.03 -4.39
C GLN A 415 11.41 -2.56 -5.83
N GLY A 416 11.46 -3.89 -6.01
CA GLY A 416 11.50 -4.50 -7.34
C GLY A 416 12.83 -4.31 -8.10
N ILE A 417 13.92 -3.92 -7.42
CA ILE A 417 15.23 -3.66 -8.05
C ILE A 417 15.77 -4.88 -8.82
N ASN A 418 15.40 -6.09 -8.40
CA ASN A 418 15.86 -7.33 -9.02
C ASN A 418 14.83 -7.95 -9.99
N ASP A 419 13.68 -7.32 -10.18
CA ASP A 419 12.56 -7.92 -10.92
C ASP A 419 12.62 -7.62 -12.42
N SER A 420 13.43 -6.63 -12.81
CA SER A 420 13.58 -6.23 -14.20
C SER A 420 14.91 -5.49 -14.46
N THR A 421 15.21 -5.23 -15.74
CA THR A 421 16.38 -4.41 -16.15
C THR A 421 16.29 -2.94 -15.71
N LEU A 422 15.15 -2.47 -15.21
CA LEU A 422 15.02 -1.15 -14.59
C LEU A 422 15.88 -1.02 -13.34
N GLY A 423 16.01 -2.08 -12.55
CA GLY A 423 16.85 -2.10 -11.36
C GLY A 423 18.31 -1.84 -11.65
N ASP A 424 18.86 -2.44 -12.73
CA ASP A 424 20.23 -2.18 -13.16
C ASP A 424 20.44 -0.70 -13.54
N ARG A 425 19.43 -0.09 -14.18
CA ARG A 425 19.44 1.33 -14.55
C ARG A 425 19.37 2.23 -13.30
N ALA A 426 18.48 1.91 -12.37
CA ALA A 426 18.35 2.64 -11.10
C ALA A 426 19.66 2.59 -10.31
N ALA A 427 20.27 1.41 -10.17
CA ALA A 427 21.56 1.23 -9.50
C ALA A 427 22.71 2.02 -10.17
N ALA A 428 22.77 2.01 -11.51
CA ALA A 428 23.77 2.76 -12.26
C ALA A 428 23.62 4.28 -12.06
N ILE A 429 22.38 4.79 -12.06
CA ILE A 429 22.08 6.21 -11.83
C ILE A 429 22.43 6.59 -10.38
N ALA A 430 21.96 5.84 -9.39
CA ALA A 430 22.25 6.08 -7.98
C ALA A 430 23.79 6.18 -7.75
N LYS A 431 24.53 5.20 -8.27
CA LYS A 431 26.00 5.21 -8.21
C LYS A 431 26.60 6.46 -8.86
N SER A 432 26.07 6.94 -9.99
CA SER A 432 26.56 8.14 -10.67
C SER A 432 26.30 9.43 -9.87
N LEU A 433 25.31 9.39 -8.98
CA LEU A 433 24.93 10.49 -8.09
C LEU A 433 25.60 10.38 -6.71
N GLY A 434 26.36 9.33 -6.44
CA GLY A 434 27.04 9.10 -5.17
C GLY A 434 26.15 8.54 -4.06
N VAL A 435 25.08 7.86 -4.42
CA VAL A 435 24.08 7.25 -3.52
C VAL A 435 24.27 5.74 -3.49
#